data_520486a273bcd9f0027143f737cad647
#
_entry.id   520486a273bcd9f0027143f737cad647
#
_cell.length_a   1.000
_cell.length_b   1.000
_cell.length_c   1.000
_cell.angle_alpha   90.00
_cell.angle_beta   90.00
_cell.angle_gamma   90.00
#
_symmetry.space_group_name_H-M   'P 1'
#
loop_
_entity.id
_entity.type
_entity.pdbx_description
1 polymer ?
#
loop_
_entity_poly.entity_id
_entity_poly.type
_entity_poly.pdbx_seq_one_letter_code
_entity_poly.pdbx_strand_id
1 'polypeptide(L)'
;CINDVSEIDAIGHRVVHGGEKFKSSCLITDEVIETLRELSPLAPLHNPAGILGIEAARKVFGNIPMVAVFDTAFHSTMPPKAYMYAIPYEYYEKYGVRRYGFHGTSHKYVSHRAAEFLEEPIERLKLITCHLGNGSSIAAVDQGKVIDTSMGMTPLAGLMMGTRCGDLD
;
A
#
# COMPACT_ATOMS: atom_id res chain seq x y z
N CYS A 1 -22.87 6.21 -15.96
CA CYS A 1 -23.60 6.68 -14.76
C CYS A 1 -24.50 5.55 -14.28
N ILE A 2 -24.60 5.34 -12.96
CA ILE A 2 -25.56 4.42 -12.35
C ILE A 2 -26.91 5.17 -12.18
N ASN A 3 -28.02 4.45 -12.29
CA ASN A 3 -29.36 5.00 -12.04
C ASN A 3 -29.79 4.77 -10.59
N ASP A 4 -29.32 3.67 -10.00
CA ASP A 4 -29.65 3.28 -8.64
C ASP A 4 -28.43 2.64 -7.95
N VAL A 5 -28.33 2.79 -6.63
CA VAL A 5 -27.22 2.21 -5.84
C VAL A 5 -27.22 0.69 -5.85
N SER A 6 -28.35 0.05 -6.12
CA SER A 6 -28.47 -1.41 -6.24
C SER A 6 -27.76 -1.99 -7.46
N GLU A 7 -27.33 -1.15 -8.42
CA GLU A 7 -26.52 -1.59 -9.55
C GLU A 7 -25.05 -1.86 -9.16
N ILE A 8 -24.65 -1.53 -7.92
CA ILE A 8 -23.28 -1.70 -7.44
C ILE A 8 -23.16 -3.05 -6.71
N ASP A 9 -22.32 -3.93 -7.22
CA ASP A 9 -22.09 -5.26 -6.67
C ASP A 9 -21.05 -5.30 -5.55
N ALA A 10 -20.04 -4.42 -5.60
CA ALA A 10 -18.97 -4.36 -4.61
C ALA A 10 -18.26 -3.00 -4.62
N ILE A 11 -17.53 -2.69 -3.53
CA ILE A 11 -16.71 -1.47 -3.42
C ILE A 11 -15.27 -1.83 -3.09
N GLY A 12 -14.33 -1.29 -3.87
CA GLY A 12 -12.90 -1.33 -3.56
C GLY A 12 -12.45 -0.06 -2.85
N HIS A 13 -11.84 -0.21 -1.67
CA HIS A 13 -11.27 0.89 -0.90
C HIS A 13 -9.75 0.82 -0.96
N ARG A 14 -9.11 1.89 -1.46
CA ARG A 14 -7.67 2.07 -1.27
C ARG A 14 -7.41 2.46 0.18
N VAL A 15 -6.54 1.69 0.86
CA VAL A 15 -6.05 1.95 2.20
C VAL A 15 -4.55 2.20 2.15
N VAL A 16 -4.10 3.34 2.67
CA VAL A 16 -2.69 3.72 2.51
C VAL A 16 -1.76 2.84 3.33
N HIS A 17 -2.12 2.47 4.56
CA HIS A 17 -1.21 1.74 5.43
C HIS A 17 -1.86 0.50 6.05
N GLY A 18 -1.34 -0.67 5.69
CA GLY A 18 -1.77 -1.96 6.23
C GLY A 18 -0.85 -2.50 7.34
N GLY A 19 0.23 -1.78 7.69
CA GLY A 19 1.23 -2.23 8.64
C GLY A 19 1.83 -3.58 8.25
N GLU A 20 2.19 -4.37 9.22
CA GLU A 20 2.59 -5.77 9.05
C GLU A 20 1.40 -6.74 9.14
N LYS A 21 0.20 -6.22 9.45
CA LYS A 21 -1.04 -7.01 9.61
C LYS A 21 -1.63 -7.43 8.27
N PHE A 22 -1.62 -6.53 7.27
CA PHE A 22 -2.25 -6.76 5.98
C PHE A 22 -1.21 -6.89 4.86
N LYS A 23 -0.98 -8.13 4.43
CA LYS A 23 -0.04 -8.49 3.36
C LYS A 23 -0.72 -8.74 2.00
N SER A 24 -2.05 -8.62 1.97
CA SER A 24 -2.89 -8.77 0.78
C SER A 24 -4.18 -8.00 0.95
N SER A 25 -4.95 -7.85 -0.13
CA SER A 25 -6.32 -7.33 -0.05
C SER A 25 -7.20 -8.26 0.77
N CYS A 26 -8.19 -7.71 1.47
CA CYS A 26 -9.15 -8.48 2.26
C CYS A 26 -10.54 -7.87 2.24
N LEU A 27 -11.57 -8.67 2.55
CA LEU A 27 -12.92 -8.18 2.82
C LEU A 27 -12.90 -7.31 4.08
N ILE A 28 -13.65 -6.22 4.03
CA ILE A 28 -13.76 -5.28 5.17
C ILE A 28 -14.82 -5.80 6.13
N THR A 29 -14.37 -6.33 7.26
CA THR A 29 -15.19 -6.69 8.43
C THR A 29 -15.03 -5.62 9.51
N ASP A 30 -15.75 -5.74 10.62
CA ASP A 30 -15.58 -4.85 11.78
C ASP A 30 -14.20 -5.02 12.40
N GLU A 31 -13.66 -6.26 12.45
CA GLU A 31 -12.30 -6.53 12.93
C GLU A 31 -11.24 -5.86 12.06
N VAL A 32 -11.45 -5.82 10.73
CA VAL A 32 -10.56 -5.10 9.81
C VAL A 32 -10.58 -3.60 10.12
N ILE A 33 -11.75 -3.01 10.36
CA ILE A 33 -11.86 -1.59 10.72
C ILE A 33 -11.18 -1.30 12.04
N GLU A 34 -11.36 -2.13 13.08
CA GLU A 34 -10.65 -1.95 14.37
C GLU A 34 -9.14 -2.04 14.19
N THR A 35 -8.66 -3.03 13.42
CA THR A 35 -7.22 -3.13 13.10
C THR A 35 -6.71 -1.89 12.37
N LEU A 36 -7.49 -1.31 11.47
CA LEU A 36 -7.14 -0.06 10.79
C LEU A 36 -7.07 1.14 11.75
N ARG A 37 -7.93 1.17 12.79
CA ARG A 37 -7.84 2.18 13.85
C ARG A 37 -6.56 2.04 14.66
N GLU A 38 -6.19 0.81 15.03
CA GLU A 38 -4.91 0.52 15.70
C GLU A 38 -3.70 0.94 14.87
N LEU A 39 -3.76 0.78 13.54
CA LEU A 39 -2.70 1.16 12.61
C LEU A 39 -2.68 2.66 12.26
N SER A 40 -3.69 3.42 12.67
CA SER A 40 -3.80 4.85 12.34
C SER A 40 -2.61 5.70 12.80
N PRO A 41 -1.91 5.41 13.92
CA PRO A 41 -0.67 6.10 14.27
C PRO A 41 0.46 6.01 13.22
N LEU A 42 0.49 4.94 12.40
CA LEU A 42 1.45 4.81 11.29
C LEU A 42 1.11 5.70 10.09
N ALA A 43 -0.15 6.08 9.93
CA ALA A 43 -0.62 6.92 8.83
C ALA A 43 -1.74 7.88 9.30
N PRO A 44 -1.44 8.81 10.21
CA PRO A 44 -2.45 9.62 10.90
C PRO A 44 -3.22 10.56 9.97
N LEU A 45 -2.64 10.93 8.83
CA LEU A 45 -3.30 11.78 7.83
C LEU A 45 -4.15 10.99 6.82
N HIS A 46 -4.03 9.65 6.77
CA HIS A 46 -4.64 8.84 5.73
C HIS A 46 -5.63 7.80 6.26
N ASN A 47 -5.20 6.95 7.19
CA ASN A 47 -6.04 5.85 7.66
C ASN A 47 -7.34 6.32 8.31
N PRO A 48 -7.36 7.35 9.19
CA PRO A 48 -8.62 7.86 9.75
C PRO A 48 -9.61 8.34 8.68
N ALA A 49 -9.13 9.07 7.67
CA ALA A 49 -9.96 9.52 6.56
C ALA A 49 -10.47 8.32 5.71
N GLY A 50 -9.62 7.32 5.50
CA GLY A 50 -10.00 6.08 4.82
C GLY A 50 -11.11 5.32 5.56
N ILE A 51 -11.01 5.21 6.88
CA ILE A 51 -12.04 4.59 7.74
C ILE A 51 -13.37 5.34 7.61
N LEU A 52 -13.35 6.67 7.69
CA LEU A 52 -14.56 7.48 7.49
C LEU A 52 -15.21 7.23 6.12
N GLY A 53 -14.40 7.07 5.06
CA GLY A 53 -14.89 6.73 3.73
C GLY A 53 -15.56 5.34 3.69
N ILE A 54 -14.98 4.34 4.36
CA ILE A 54 -15.56 3.00 4.48
C ILE A 54 -16.90 3.06 5.24
N GLU A 55 -16.95 3.76 6.37
CA GLU A 55 -18.17 3.89 7.18
C GLU A 55 -19.28 4.65 6.43
N ALA A 56 -18.91 5.68 5.67
CA ALA A 56 -19.85 6.40 4.82
C ALA A 56 -20.40 5.51 3.71
N ALA A 57 -19.54 4.73 3.06
CA ALA A 57 -19.98 3.77 2.05
C ALA A 57 -20.93 2.71 2.62
N ARG A 58 -20.64 2.16 3.81
CA ARG A 58 -21.55 1.23 4.51
C ARG A 58 -22.94 1.83 4.77
N LYS A 59 -22.99 3.12 5.13
CA LYS A 59 -24.28 3.80 5.36
C LYS A 59 -25.10 3.95 4.08
N VAL A 60 -24.46 4.16 2.94
CA VAL A 60 -25.12 4.40 1.65
C VAL A 60 -25.50 3.08 0.97
N PHE A 61 -24.58 2.13 0.94
CA PHE A 61 -24.71 0.91 0.14
C PHE A 61 -25.11 -0.33 0.96
N GLY A 62 -25.20 -0.21 2.28
CA GLY A 62 -25.64 -1.32 3.14
C GLY A 62 -24.62 -2.47 3.17
N ASN A 63 -25.10 -3.69 2.93
CA ASN A 63 -24.33 -4.91 3.14
C ASN A 63 -23.60 -5.42 1.87
N ILE A 64 -23.36 -4.57 0.87
CA ILE A 64 -22.57 -5.02 -0.29
C ILE A 64 -21.12 -5.31 0.12
N PRO A 65 -20.44 -6.26 -0.54
CA PRO A 65 -19.06 -6.58 -0.26
C PRO A 65 -18.16 -5.37 -0.44
N MET A 66 -17.27 -5.12 0.54
CA MET A 66 -16.26 -4.07 0.47
C MET A 66 -14.88 -4.70 0.65
N VAL A 67 -13.92 -4.30 -0.17
CA VAL A 67 -12.56 -4.83 -0.18
C VAL A 67 -11.57 -3.72 0.13
N ALA A 68 -10.70 -3.95 1.12
CA ALA A 68 -9.54 -3.11 1.38
C ALA A 68 -8.36 -3.54 0.51
N VAL A 69 -7.75 -2.59 -0.19
CA VAL A 69 -6.54 -2.77 -1.00
C VAL A 69 -5.46 -1.86 -0.45
N PHE A 70 -4.37 -2.44 0.04
CA PHE A 70 -3.35 -1.73 0.81
C PHE A 70 -2.16 -1.31 -0.05
N ASP A 71 -1.75 -0.05 0.05
CA ASP A 71 -0.56 0.47 -0.65
C ASP A 71 0.72 -0.24 -0.19
N THR A 72 0.78 -0.70 1.05
CA THR A 72 1.94 -1.37 1.65
C THR A 72 2.02 -2.86 1.35
N ALA A 73 0.92 -3.49 0.91
CA ALA A 73 0.83 -4.95 0.83
C ALA A 73 1.81 -5.57 -0.18
N PHE A 74 1.99 -4.96 -1.36
CA PHE A 74 2.91 -5.48 -2.37
C PHE A 74 4.37 -5.45 -1.90
N HIS A 75 4.72 -4.50 -1.03
CA HIS A 75 6.05 -4.36 -0.44
C HIS A 75 6.31 -5.27 0.75
N SER A 76 5.33 -6.06 1.20
CA SER A 76 5.45 -6.96 2.36
C SER A 76 6.48 -8.08 2.16
N THR A 77 6.94 -8.30 0.94
CA THR A 77 7.96 -9.30 0.59
C THR A 77 9.40 -8.82 0.76
N MET A 78 9.62 -7.53 1.08
CA MET A 78 10.97 -7.00 1.32
C MET A 78 11.69 -7.78 2.41
N PRO A 79 12.98 -8.13 2.20
CA PRO A 79 13.79 -8.78 3.23
C PRO A 79 14.17 -7.80 4.36
N PRO A 80 14.51 -8.31 5.57
CA PRO A 80 14.87 -7.45 6.72
C PRO A 80 15.96 -6.41 6.42
N LYS A 81 16.97 -6.76 5.64
CA LYS A 81 18.04 -5.85 5.22
C LYS A 81 17.56 -4.63 4.42
N ALA A 82 16.38 -4.72 3.78
CA ALA A 82 15.80 -3.63 2.99
C ALA A 82 14.81 -2.79 3.80
N TYR A 83 14.10 -3.39 4.75
CA TYR A 83 13.10 -2.64 5.51
C TYR A 83 13.58 -2.13 6.87
N MET A 84 14.64 -2.71 7.44
CA MET A 84 15.14 -2.33 8.77
C MET A 84 15.94 -1.03 8.68
N TYR A 85 15.65 -0.07 9.58
CA TYR A 85 16.46 1.12 9.73
C TYR A 85 17.63 0.90 10.69
N ALA A 86 18.73 1.59 10.48
CA ALA A 86 19.92 1.55 11.34
C ALA A 86 19.74 2.41 12.62
N ILE A 87 18.73 2.09 13.40
CA ILE A 87 18.37 2.70 14.69
C ILE A 87 18.17 1.59 15.72
N PRO A 88 18.09 1.88 17.03
CA PRO A 88 17.87 0.84 18.04
C PRO A 88 16.68 -0.07 17.70
N TYR A 89 16.91 -1.39 17.73
CA TYR A 89 15.94 -2.41 17.28
C TYR A 89 14.61 -2.35 18.03
N GLU A 90 14.63 -1.85 19.27
CA GLU A 90 13.42 -1.66 20.09
C GLU A 90 12.35 -0.77 19.45
N TYR A 91 12.75 0.17 18.56
CA TYR A 91 11.78 1.00 17.85
C TYR A 91 10.99 0.19 16.81
N TYR A 92 11.63 -0.78 16.18
CA TYR A 92 10.93 -1.73 15.32
C TYR A 92 10.00 -2.62 16.16
N GLU A 93 10.49 -3.22 17.22
CA GLU A 93 9.71 -4.16 18.04
C GLU A 93 8.49 -3.50 18.69
N LYS A 94 8.66 -2.31 19.26
CA LYS A 94 7.60 -1.64 20.03
C LYS A 94 6.65 -0.83 19.16
N TYR A 95 7.14 -0.23 18.10
CA TYR A 95 6.40 0.79 17.34
C TYR A 95 6.26 0.47 15.85
N GLY A 96 6.83 -0.63 15.37
CA GLY A 96 6.80 -1.00 13.96
C GLY A 96 7.57 -0.01 13.07
N VAL A 97 8.64 0.63 13.60
CA VAL A 97 9.44 1.59 12.84
C VAL A 97 10.32 0.83 11.85
N ARG A 98 9.90 0.85 10.59
CA ARG A 98 10.56 0.21 9.46
C ARG A 98 10.14 0.87 8.16
N ARG A 99 10.86 0.56 7.06
CA ARG A 99 10.39 0.87 5.71
C ARG A 99 9.17 0.00 5.37
N TYR A 100 8.09 0.61 4.91
CA TYR A 100 6.89 -0.09 4.41
C TYR A 100 6.77 0.04 2.90
N GLY A 101 7.05 1.22 2.35
CA GLY A 101 6.81 1.53 0.95
C GLY A 101 5.32 1.74 0.65
N PHE A 102 5.04 2.43 -0.44
CA PHE A 102 3.67 2.81 -0.83
C PHE A 102 3.51 2.70 -2.34
N HIS A 103 2.32 3.04 -2.87
CA HIS A 103 1.95 2.83 -4.26
C HIS A 103 2.00 1.36 -4.71
N GLY A 104 1.90 0.44 -3.76
CA GLY A 104 2.05 -1.01 -4.01
C GLY A 104 1.09 -1.55 -5.05
N THR A 105 -0.15 -1.05 -5.09
CA THR A 105 -1.12 -1.43 -6.12
C THR A 105 -0.64 -1.05 -7.52
N SER A 106 -0.07 0.15 -7.68
CA SER A 106 0.51 0.61 -8.93
C SER A 106 1.72 -0.22 -9.33
N HIS A 107 2.68 -0.43 -8.41
CA HIS A 107 3.87 -1.24 -8.67
C HIS A 107 3.52 -2.68 -9.03
N LYS A 108 2.56 -3.29 -8.35
CA LYS A 108 2.04 -4.61 -8.67
C LYS A 108 1.45 -4.65 -10.08
N TYR A 109 0.56 -3.72 -10.39
CA TYR A 109 -0.09 -3.66 -11.69
C TYR A 109 0.94 -3.48 -12.81
N VAL A 110 1.82 -2.49 -12.71
CA VAL A 110 2.82 -2.19 -13.74
C VAL A 110 3.79 -3.36 -13.94
N SER A 111 4.23 -4.02 -12.86
CA SER A 111 5.14 -5.18 -12.98
C SER A 111 4.49 -6.36 -13.70
N HIS A 112 3.23 -6.68 -13.41
CA HIS A 112 2.50 -7.74 -14.10
C HIS A 112 2.21 -7.37 -15.56
N ARG A 113 1.80 -6.12 -15.82
CA ARG A 113 1.58 -5.65 -17.20
C ARG A 113 2.86 -5.65 -18.04
N ALA A 114 4.01 -5.30 -17.43
CA ALA A 114 5.29 -5.41 -18.12
C ALA A 114 5.62 -6.86 -18.50
N ALA A 115 5.39 -7.81 -17.59
CA ALA A 115 5.59 -9.22 -17.86
C ALA A 115 4.67 -9.74 -19.01
N GLU A 116 3.38 -9.38 -18.97
CA GLU A 116 2.43 -9.71 -20.03
C GLU A 116 2.86 -9.11 -21.38
N PHE A 117 3.28 -7.84 -21.40
CA PHE A 117 3.70 -7.16 -22.62
C PHE A 117 4.99 -7.75 -23.22
N LEU A 118 5.89 -8.25 -22.36
CA LEU A 118 7.11 -8.93 -22.78
C LEU A 118 6.88 -10.40 -23.14
N GLU A 119 5.67 -10.92 -22.91
CA GLU A 119 5.30 -12.34 -23.08
C GLU A 119 6.19 -13.29 -22.26
N GLU A 120 6.65 -12.82 -21.08
CA GLU A 120 7.52 -13.58 -20.19
C GLU A 120 6.86 -13.78 -18.81
N PRO A 121 7.02 -14.96 -18.18
CA PRO A 121 6.56 -15.18 -16.82
C PRO A 121 7.26 -14.22 -15.85
N ILE A 122 6.48 -13.58 -14.96
CA ILE A 122 7.02 -12.61 -14.00
C ILE A 122 8.09 -13.23 -13.07
N GLU A 123 8.01 -14.54 -12.85
CA GLU A 123 8.96 -15.31 -12.05
C GLU A 123 10.38 -15.41 -12.67
N ARG A 124 10.53 -14.99 -13.92
CA ARG A 124 11.82 -14.92 -14.63
C ARG A 124 12.37 -13.51 -14.73
N LEU A 125 11.61 -12.52 -14.33
CA LEU A 125 11.93 -11.11 -14.56
C LEU A 125 12.48 -10.42 -13.30
N LYS A 126 13.44 -9.53 -13.54
CA LYS A 126 13.89 -8.49 -12.60
C LYS A 126 13.48 -7.16 -13.18
N LEU A 127 12.62 -6.45 -12.46
CA LEU A 127 12.00 -5.22 -12.95
C LEU A 127 12.28 -4.06 -12.00
N ILE A 128 12.46 -2.89 -12.57
CA ILE A 128 12.36 -1.62 -11.84
C ILE A 128 11.05 -0.98 -12.28
N THR A 129 10.16 -0.74 -11.35
CA THR A 129 8.89 -0.05 -11.61
C THR A 129 8.92 1.36 -11.07
N CYS A 130 8.46 2.32 -11.87
CA CYS A 130 8.43 3.74 -11.53
C CYS A 130 6.98 4.22 -11.49
N HIS A 131 6.55 4.72 -10.33
CA HIS A 131 5.31 5.46 -10.18
C HIS A 131 5.66 6.93 -10.05
N LEU A 132 5.44 7.71 -11.13
CA LEU A 132 5.87 9.10 -11.23
C LEU A 132 4.65 10.03 -11.37
N GLY A 133 3.94 10.22 -10.27
CA GLY A 133 2.83 11.16 -10.13
C GLY A 133 3.21 12.36 -9.24
N ASN A 134 2.22 13.02 -8.65
CA ASN A 134 2.47 14.04 -7.61
C ASN A 134 3.18 13.41 -6.40
N GLY A 135 2.80 12.20 -5.98
CA GLY A 135 3.64 11.30 -5.22
C GLY A 135 4.46 10.44 -6.16
N SER A 136 5.72 10.19 -5.85
CA SER A 136 6.62 9.40 -6.70
C SER A 136 7.37 8.35 -5.92
N SER A 137 7.51 7.17 -6.49
CA SER A 137 8.28 6.08 -5.91
C SER A 137 8.83 5.15 -6.98
N ILE A 138 9.90 4.44 -6.62
CA ILE A 138 10.50 3.38 -7.42
C ILE A 138 10.49 2.10 -6.58
N ALA A 139 10.25 0.95 -7.21
CA ALA A 139 10.36 -0.35 -6.56
C ALA A 139 11.21 -1.30 -7.41
N ALA A 140 12.07 -2.05 -6.73
CA ALA A 140 12.80 -3.16 -7.31
C ALA A 140 12.00 -4.45 -7.09
N VAL A 141 11.64 -5.11 -8.19
CA VAL A 141 10.83 -6.34 -8.20
C VAL A 141 11.67 -7.47 -8.77
N ASP A 142 11.90 -8.50 -7.98
CA ASP A 142 12.59 -9.71 -8.40
C ASP A 142 11.61 -10.88 -8.37
N GLN A 143 11.36 -11.49 -9.52
CA GLN A 143 10.47 -12.64 -9.65
C GLN A 143 9.06 -12.38 -9.07
N GLY A 144 8.51 -11.19 -9.33
CA GLY A 144 7.19 -10.79 -8.85
C GLY A 144 7.14 -10.34 -7.38
N LYS A 145 8.27 -10.30 -6.68
CA LYS A 145 8.39 -9.88 -5.27
C LYS A 145 9.18 -8.58 -5.15
N VAL A 146 8.67 -7.63 -4.39
CA VAL A 146 9.42 -6.42 -4.06
C VAL A 146 10.59 -6.78 -3.15
N ILE A 147 11.79 -6.37 -3.54
CA ILE A 147 13.01 -6.57 -2.76
C ILE A 147 13.53 -5.26 -2.15
N ASP A 148 13.14 -4.12 -2.72
CA ASP A 148 13.42 -2.78 -2.19
C ASP A 148 12.47 -1.74 -2.80
N THR A 149 12.32 -0.58 -2.14
CA THR A 149 11.53 0.54 -2.63
C THR A 149 12.06 1.87 -2.10
N SER A 150 11.80 2.96 -2.80
CA SER A 150 12.31 4.28 -2.46
C SER A 150 11.57 4.95 -1.28
N MET A 151 10.26 4.75 -1.12
CA MET A 151 9.53 5.32 0.02
C MET A 151 9.85 4.55 1.30
N GLY A 152 9.77 5.24 2.44
CA GLY A 152 10.18 4.74 3.75
C GLY A 152 9.03 4.25 4.63
N MET A 153 9.12 4.59 5.92
CA MET A 153 8.04 4.39 6.90
C MET A 153 6.81 5.20 6.52
N THR A 154 7.03 6.38 5.96
CA THR A 154 6.00 7.27 5.42
C THR A 154 6.24 7.53 3.94
N PRO A 155 5.28 8.07 3.19
CA PRO A 155 5.45 8.38 1.78
C PRO A 155 6.26 9.68 1.52
N LEU A 156 7.17 10.06 2.43
CA LEU A 156 8.04 11.23 2.31
C LEU A 156 9.40 10.91 1.71
N ALA A 157 10.03 9.79 2.18
CA ALA A 157 11.37 9.39 1.77
C ALA A 157 11.46 9.03 0.28
N GLY A 158 12.68 9.05 -0.25
CA GLY A 158 13.01 8.64 -1.62
C GLY A 158 13.08 9.81 -2.59
N LEU A 159 12.38 9.69 -3.70
CA LEU A 159 12.41 10.68 -4.79
C LEU A 159 11.87 12.04 -4.36
N MET A 160 12.40 13.10 -4.97
CA MET A 160 11.75 14.41 -4.95
C MET A 160 10.41 14.31 -5.69
N MET A 161 9.36 14.89 -5.08
CA MET A 161 7.98 14.78 -5.53
C MET A 161 7.36 16.17 -5.75
N GLY A 162 6.10 16.25 -6.17
CA GLY A 162 5.43 17.52 -6.43
C GLY A 162 5.33 18.43 -5.19
N THR A 163 5.09 17.87 -4.00
CA THR A 163 4.91 18.60 -2.74
C THR A 163 5.73 18.05 -1.57
N ARG A 164 6.55 17.04 -1.80
CA ARG A 164 7.40 16.37 -0.80
C ARG A 164 8.85 16.36 -1.29
N CYS A 165 9.77 16.68 -0.39
CA CYS A 165 11.19 16.82 -0.75
C CYS A 165 11.86 15.48 -1.13
N GLY A 166 11.35 14.33 -0.67
CA GLY A 166 12.09 13.08 -0.74
C GLY A 166 13.16 13.02 0.35
N ASP A 167 14.25 12.28 0.06
CA ASP A 167 15.41 12.25 0.97
C ASP A 167 16.09 13.62 0.99
N LEU A 168 16.39 14.10 2.18
CA LEU A 168 17.03 15.39 2.44
C LEU A 168 18.05 15.20 3.56
N ASP A 169 19.26 15.68 3.33
CA ASP A 169 20.34 15.72 4.31
C ASP A 169 20.31 17.05 5.10
#